data_4cc656b77aeb9597c20ae6c826eba597
#
_entry.id   4cc656b77aeb9597c20ae6c826eba597
#
_cell.length_a   1.000
_cell.length_b   1.000
_cell.length_c   1.000
_cell.angle_alpha   90.00
_cell.angle_beta   90.00
_cell.angle_gamma   90.00
#
_symmetry.space_group_name_H-M   'P 1'
#
loop_
_entity.id
_entity.type
_entity.pdbx_description
1 polymer ?
#
loop_
_entity_poly.entity_id
_entity_poly.type
_entity_poly.pdbx_seq_one_letter_code
_entity_poly.pdbx_strand_id
1 'polypeptide(L)'
;MVGSAICRALERNGYTNIITRTHKELDLCRQDAVEEFFAKEKPDYVFLAAAKVGGIMANSEALADFMYENMILEMNVIHAAWQSGCKKLMFLGSSCIYPRMAPQPMKESCLLTSELEKTNEAYALAKISGLKYCEFLNRQYGTDYISVMPTNLYGPNDNYHPTHSHVLPALIRRFHEAKVSGAKEVVCWGTGTPLREFLYVDDLADACV
;
A
#
# COMPACT_ATOMS: atom_id res chain seq x y z
N MET A 1 -6.00 4.55 5.99
CA MET A 1 -6.29 3.27 6.65
C MET A 1 -5.03 2.67 7.27
N VAL A 2 -4.09 2.11 6.49
CA VAL A 2 -2.93 1.33 7.01
C VAL A 2 -2.02 2.14 7.92
N GLY A 3 -1.55 3.33 7.53
CA GLY A 3 -0.68 4.15 8.37
C GLY A 3 -1.27 4.48 9.74
N SER A 4 -2.58 4.80 9.80
CA SER A 4 -3.25 5.04 11.08
C SER A 4 -3.38 3.78 11.94
N ALA A 5 -3.51 2.60 11.34
CA ALA A 5 -3.52 1.33 12.07
C ALA A 5 -2.14 1.02 12.67
N ILE A 6 -1.07 1.22 11.90
CA ILE A 6 0.31 1.07 12.40
C ILE A 6 0.58 2.05 13.55
N CYS A 7 0.16 3.31 13.46
CA CYS A 7 0.30 4.26 14.57
C CYS A 7 -0.40 3.74 15.84
N ARG A 8 -1.66 3.28 15.74
CA ARG A 8 -2.36 2.68 16.88
C ARG A 8 -1.64 1.45 17.47
N ALA A 9 -1.07 0.60 16.61
CA ALA A 9 -0.30 -0.56 17.06
C ALA A 9 0.98 -0.14 17.78
N LEU A 10 1.72 0.83 17.25
CA LEU A 10 2.91 1.39 17.89
C LEU A 10 2.58 1.99 19.26
N GLU A 11 1.53 2.80 19.36
CA GLU A 11 1.06 3.40 20.63
C GLU A 11 0.69 2.33 21.66
N ARG A 12 -0.06 1.28 21.25
CA ARG A 12 -0.39 0.15 22.14
C ARG A 12 0.85 -0.59 22.66
N ASN A 13 1.92 -0.62 21.87
CA ASN A 13 3.19 -1.23 22.25
C ASN A 13 4.14 -0.27 23.00
N GLY A 14 3.66 0.94 23.35
CA GLY A 14 4.39 1.88 24.20
C GLY A 14 5.38 2.79 23.45
N TYR A 15 5.36 2.80 22.13
CA TYR A 15 6.16 3.76 21.35
C TYR A 15 5.51 5.14 21.39
N THR A 16 6.27 6.16 21.76
CA THR A 16 5.77 7.54 21.95
C THR A 16 6.38 8.54 20.97
N ASN A 17 7.51 8.21 20.36
CA ASN A 17 8.19 9.08 19.39
C ASN A 17 7.78 8.73 17.96
N ILE A 18 6.49 8.91 17.63
CA ILE A 18 5.93 8.60 16.33
C ILE A 18 5.82 9.88 15.51
N ILE A 19 6.47 9.91 14.34
CA ILE A 19 6.44 11.05 13.42
C ILE A 19 5.54 10.71 12.26
N THR A 20 4.51 11.51 12.03
CA THR A 20 3.60 11.40 10.88
C THR A 20 3.47 12.73 10.18
N ARG A 21 3.21 12.70 8.86
CA ARG A 21 2.89 13.89 8.06
C ARG A 21 1.73 13.57 7.12
N THR A 22 0.86 14.52 6.96
CA THR A 22 -0.17 14.45 5.90
C THR A 22 0.44 14.82 4.56
N HIS A 23 -0.22 14.44 3.47
CA HIS A 23 0.23 14.84 2.11
C HIS A 23 0.36 16.37 1.94
N LYS A 24 -0.45 17.15 2.65
CA LYS A 24 -0.36 18.63 2.62
C LYS A 24 0.87 19.18 3.32
N GLU A 25 1.37 18.47 4.33
CA GLU A 25 2.55 18.87 5.10
C GLU A 25 3.84 18.37 4.45
N LEU A 26 3.79 17.21 3.78
CA LEU A 26 4.91 16.62 3.09
C LEU A 26 4.42 15.86 1.86
N ASP A 27 4.64 16.43 0.68
CA ASP A 27 4.41 15.76 -0.58
C ASP A 27 5.61 14.85 -0.91
N LEU A 28 5.41 13.55 -0.79
CA LEU A 28 6.46 12.55 -1.00
C LEU A 28 6.93 12.46 -2.46
N CYS A 29 6.20 13.05 -3.41
CA CYS A 29 6.65 13.17 -4.79
C CYS A 29 7.70 14.29 -4.99
N ARG A 30 7.90 15.14 -3.98
CA ARG A 30 8.90 16.20 -3.99
C ARG A 30 10.18 15.70 -3.30
N GLN A 31 11.17 15.35 -4.12
CA GLN A 31 12.44 14.81 -3.63
C GLN A 31 13.12 15.74 -2.61
N ASP A 32 13.22 17.03 -2.92
CA ASP A 32 13.81 18.06 -2.08
C ASP A 32 13.17 18.11 -0.69
N ALA A 33 11.82 18.09 -0.63
CA ALA A 33 11.07 18.11 0.62
C ALA A 33 11.28 16.83 1.44
N VAL A 34 11.36 15.67 0.79
CA VAL A 34 11.61 14.39 1.46
C VAL A 34 13.03 14.35 2.03
N GLU A 35 14.03 14.77 1.27
CA GLU A 35 15.42 14.84 1.72
C GLU A 35 15.58 15.79 2.91
N GLU A 36 14.97 16.98 2.87
CA GLU A 36 14.99 17.93 3.98
C GLU A 36 14.32 17.33 5.24
N PHE A 37 13.18 16.68 5.07
CA PHE A 37 12.48 16.01 6.17
C PHE A 37 13.35 14.94 6.84
N PHE A 38 13.96 14.04 6.06
CA PHE A 38 14.81 12.98 6.60
C PHE A 38 16.11 13.52 7.23
N ALA A 39 16.71 14.57 6.66
CA ALA A 39 17.87 15.21 7.22
C ALA A 39 17.60 15.87 8.58
N LYS A 40 16.39 16.41 8.77
CA LYS A 40 15.95 17.05 9.98
C LYS A 40 15.51 16.07 11.05
N GLU A 41 14.59 15.17 10.72
CA GLU A 41 13.92 14.27 11.69
C GLU A 41 14.77 13.03 12.00
N LYS A 42 15.59 12.56 11.07
CA LYS A 42 16.49 11.39 11.18
C LYS A 42 15.81 10.16 11.82
N PRO A 43 14.73 9.64 11.25
CA PRO A 43 14.01 8.53 11.83
C PRO A 43 14.88 7.26 11.85
N ASP A 44 14.91 6.57 12.99
CA ASP A 44 15.59 5.27 13.12
C ASP A 44 14.85 4.17 12.36
N TYR A 45 13.51 4.22 12.34
CA TYR A 45 12.61 3.23 11.75
C TYR A 45 11.58 3.91 10.87
N VAL A 46 11.30 3.32 9.71
CA VAL A 46 10.34 3.87 8.75
C VAL A 46 9.33 2.80 8.34
N PHE A 47 8.03 3.12 8.45
CA PHE A 47 6.94 2.36 7.85
C PHE A 47 6.42 3.15 6.64
N LEU A 48 6.74 2.71 5.43
CA LEU A 48 6.27 3.38 4.21
C LEU A 48 4.87 2.87 3.86
N ALA A 49 3.86 3.50 4.47
CA ALA A 49 2.44 3.18 4.28
C ALA A 49 1.72 4.18 3.36
N ALA A 50 2.46 5.01 2.63
CA ALA A 50 1.92 5.96 1.66
C ALA A 50 1.91 5.34 0.26
N ALA A 51 0.80 5.51 -0.45
CA ALA A 51 0.66 5.15 -1.86
C ALA A 51 -0.59 5.81 -2.46
N LYS A 52 -0.58 6.04 -3.77
CA LYS A 52 -1.80 6.28 -4.55
C LYS A 52 -2.45 4.92 -4.79
N VAL A 53 -3.62 4.71 -4.18
CA VAL A 53 -4.36 3.44 -4.24
C VAL A 53 -5.78 3.65 -4.74
N GLY A 54 -6.37 2.61 -5.33
CA GLY A 54 -7.74 2.64 -5.80
C GLY A 54 -8.21 1.29 -6.33
N GLY A 55 -9.51 1.14 -6.52
CA GLY A 55 -10.10 -0.05 -7.12
C GLY A 55 -9.74 -0.19 -8.61
N ILE A 56 -10.26 -1.22 -9.26
CA ILE A 56 -9.99 -1.56 -10.67
C ILE A 56 -10.28 -0.37 -11.60
N MET A 57 -11.40 0.33 -11.42
CA MET A 57 -11.76 1.48 -12.26
C MET A 57 -10.73 2.59 -12.15
N ALA A 58 -10.37 3.00 -10.94
CA ALA A 58 -9.38 4.05 -10.73
C ALA A 58 -8.02 3.71 -11.34
N ASN A 59 -7.57 2.46 -11.19
CA ASN A 59 -6.33 1.99 -11.82
C ASN A 59 -6.40 2.03 -13.35
N SER A 60 -7.51 1.56 -13.93
CA SER A 60 -7.67 1.49 -15.39
C SER A 60 -7.77 2.87 -16.06
N GLU A 61 -8.32 3.87 -15.36
CA GLU A 61 -8.52 5.22 -15.87
C GLU A 61 -7.27 6.11 -15.77
N ALA A 62 -6.33 5.80 -14.85
CA ALA A 62 -5.18 6.65 -14.53
C ALA A 62 -3.85 5.89 -14.46
N LEU A 63 -3.61 4.95 -15.39
CA LEU A 63 -2.42 4.07 -15.38
C LEU A 63 -1.09 4.83 -15.22
N ALA A 64 -0.89 5.89 -16.01
CA ALA A 64 0.34 6.68 -15.96
C ALA A 64 0.53 7.39 -14.60
N ASP A 65 -0.54 7.94 -14.03
CA ASP A 65 -0.48 8.61 -12.72
C ASP A 65 -0.20 7.61 -11.60
N PHE A 66 -0.85 6.43 -11.64
CA PHE A 66 -0.60 5.38 -10.64
C PHE A 66 0.85 4.90 -10.68
N MET A 67 1.42 4.73 -11.86
CA MET A 67 2.83 4.37 -12.00
C MET A 67 3.75 5.49 -11.52
N TYR A 68 3.58 6.69 -12.06
CA TYR A 68 4.46 7.81 -11.79
C TYR A 68 4.49 8.22 -10.31
N GLU A 69 3.32 8.50 -9.74
CA GLU A 69 3.22 8.98 -8.36
C GLU A 69 3.74 7.94 -7.36
N ASN A 70 3.35 6.65 -7.51
CA ASN A 70 3.84 5.61 -6.61
C ASN A 70 5.35 5.41 -6.77
N MET A 71 5.87 5.34 -8.00
CA MET A 71 7.30 5.12 -8.23
C MET A 71 8.13 6.26 -7.64
N ILE A 72 7.75 7.51 -7.87
CA ILE A 72 8.50 8.67 -7.36
C ILE A 72 8.46 8.72 -5.83
N LEU A 73 7.30 8.61 -5.21
CA LEU A 73 7.20 8.67 -3.75
C LEU A 73 7.99 7.55 -3.06
N GLU A 74 7.94 6.34 -3.60
CA GLU A 74 8.66 5.18 -3.07
C GLU A 74 10.17 5.34 -3.19
N MET A 75 10.65 5.75 -4.37
CA MET A 75 12.07 6.00 -4.60
C MET A 75 12.60 7.11 -3.69
N ASN A 76 11.89 8.23 -3.57
CA ASN A 76 12.29 9.34 -2.72
C ASN A 76 12.42 8.92 -1.26
N VAL A 77 11.40 8.23 -0.71
CA VAL A 77 11.40 7.85 0.71
C VAL A 77 12.45 6.77 1.00
N ILE A 78 12.54 5.72 0.18
CA ILE A 78 13.50 4.63 0.39
C ILE A 78 14.93 5.16 0.27
N HIS A 79 15.19 6.02 -0.71
CA HIS A 79 16.53 6.61 -0.91
C HIS A 79 16.93 7.54 0.23
N ALA A 80 16.04 8.45 0.64
CA ALA A 80 16.29 9.38 1.75
C ALA A 80 16.46 8.63 3.09
N ALA A 81 15.71 7.57 3.32
CA ALA A 81 15.89 6.70 4.49
C ALA A 81 17.29 6.08 4.52
N TRP A 82 17.77 5.56 3.38
CA TRP A 82 19.13 5.04 3.27
C TRP A 82 20.20 6.13 3.50
N GLN A 83 20.07 7.27 2.86
CA GLN A 83 21.03 8.37 3.00
C GLN A 83 21.10 8.93 4.44
N SER A 84 19.98 8.96 5.15
CA SER A 84 19.91 9.44 6.53
C SER A 84 20.39 8.42 7.58
N GLY A 85 20.72 7.19 7.15
CA GLY A 85 21.16 6.12 8.04
C GLY A 85 20.02 5.45 8.82
N CYS A 86 18.80 5.43 8.27
CA CYS A 86 17.67 4.72 8.85
C CYS A 86 18.03 3.24 9.09
N LYS A 87 17.81 2.76 10.31
CA LYS A 87 18.20 1.41 10.74
C LYS A 87 17.37 0.32 10.08
N LYS A 88 16.05 0.56 9.95
CA LYS A 88 15.13 -0.40 9.35
C LYS A 88 13.98 0.33 8.64
N LEU A 89 13.66 -0.13 7.45
CA LEU A 89 12.50 0.34 6.69
C LEU A 89 11.60 -0.85 6.36
N MET A 90 10.30 -0.68 6.61
CA MET A 90 9.28 -1.60 6.12
C MET A 90 8.54 -0.96 4.95
N PHE A 91 8.66 -1.58 3.78
CA PHE A 91 7.95 -1.20 2.58
C PHE A 91 6.65 -2.00 2.44
N LEU A 92 5.53 -1.29 2.36
CA LEU A 92 4.24 -1.92 2.09
C LEU A 92 4.04 -2.08 0.58
N GLY A 93 4.32 -3.28 0.11
CA GLY A 93 4.04 -3.73 -1.25
C GLY A 93 2.55 -4.04 -1.46
N SER A 94 2.27 -5.03 -2.28
CA SER A 94 0.91 -5.50 -2.55
C SER A 94 0.95 -6.88 -3.17
N SER A 95 -0.04 -7.72 -2.93
CA SER A 95 -0.18 -9.03 -3.60
C SER A 95 -0.39 -8.92 -5.12
N CYS A 96 -0.74 -7.76 -5.66
CA CYS A 96 -0.88 -7.53 -7.11
C CYS A 96 0.44 -7.59 -7.89
N ILE A 97 1.59 -7.62 -7.21
CA ILE A 97 2.91 -7.78 -7.85
C ILE A 97 3.15 -9.18 -8.41
N TYR A 98 2.36 -10.15 -7.98
CA TYR A 98 2.47 -11.53 -8.47
C TYR A 98 1.79 -11.70 -9.83
N PRO A 99 2.28 -12.65 -10.65
CA PRO A 99 1.68 -12.93 -11.94
C PRO A 99 0.19 -13.26 -11.83
N ARG A 100 -0.58 -12.80 -12.83
CA ARG A 100 -2.04 -13.04 -12.91
C ARG A 100 -2.42 -14.50 -12.72
N MET A 101 -1.65 -15.42 -13.31
CA MET A 101 -1.91 -16.86 -13.30
C MET A 101 -0.95 -17.61 -12.34
N ALA A 102 -0.44 -16.95 -11.32
CA ALA A 102 0.41 -17.61 -10.34
C ALA A 102 -0.31 -18.79 -9.66
N PRO A 103 0.39 -19.91 -9.40
CA PRO A 103 -0.17 -21.02 -8.65
C PRO A 103 -0.68 -20.59 -7.27
N GLN A 104 -1.75 -21.24 -6.79
CA GLN A 104 -2.30 -20.99 -5.47
C GLN A 104 -2.00 -22.16 -4.53
N PRO A 105 -1.50 -21.88 -3.29
CA PRO A 105 -1.13 -20.58 -2.72
C PRO A 105 0.11 -19.98 -3.42
N MET A 106 0.10 -18.66 -3.59
CA MET A 106 1.22 -17.94 -4.21
C MET A 106 2.47 -17.98 -3.32
N LYS A 107 3.63 -18.21 -3.93
CA LYS A 107 4.93 -18.13 -3.27
C LYS A 107 5.69 -16.90 -3.75
N GLU A 108 6.56 -16.33 -2.91
CA GLU A 108 7.38 -15.17 -3.28
C GLU A 108 8.23 -15.43 -4.54
N SER A 109 8.65 -16.67 -4.77
CA SER A 109 9.40 -17.08 -5.97
C SER A 109 8.65 -16.93 -7.29
N CYS A 110 7.33 -16.70 -7.25
CA CYS A 110 6.54 -16.41 -8.46
C CYS A 110 6.74 -14.98 -8.97
N LEU A 111 7.37 -14.09 -8.21
CA LEU A 111 7.60 -12.71 -8.63
C LEU A 111 8.37 -12.66 -9.95
N LEU A 112 7.84 -11.89 -10.92
CA LEU A 112 8.44 -11.67 -12.25
C LEU A 112 8.58 -12.94 -13.13
N THR A 113 7.83 -14.00 -12.85
CA THR A 113 7.90 -15.23 -13.68
C THR A 113 6.92 -15.24 -14.85
N SER A 114 5.92 -14.38 -14.87
CA SER A 114 4.93 -14.28 -15.95
C SER A 114 4.23 -12.91 -15.91
N GLU A 115 3.25 -12.69 -16.80
CA GLU A 115 2.52 -11.44 -16.96
C GLU A 115 1.71 -11.05 -15.72
N LEU A 116 1.67 -9.75 -15.45
CA LEU A 116 0.85 -9.13 -14.41
C LEU A 116 -0.61 -9.01 -14.85
N GLU A 117 -1.50 -8.72 -13.89
CA GLU A 117 -2.89 -8.36 -14.20
C GLU A 117 -2.93 -6.96 -14.83
N LYS A 118 -3.39 -6.89 -16.08
CA LYS A 118 -3.32 -5.67 -16.91
C LYS A 118 -4.07 -4.48 -16.33
N THR A 119 -5.13 -4.71 -15.58
CA THR A 119 -5.95 -3.63 -15.00
C THR A 119 -5.25 -2.86 -13.89
N ASN A 120 -4.19 -3.41 -13.29
CA ASN A 120 -3.39 -2.78 -12.24
C ASN A 120 -1.87 -2.90 -12.48
N GLU A 121 -1.47 -3.26 -13.69
CA GLU A 121 -0.06 -3.47 -14.06
C GLU A 121 0.83 -2.27 -13.73
N ALA A 122 0.37 -1.06 -13.98
CA ALA A 122 1.10 0.17 -13.70
C ALA A 122 1.42 0.34 -12.20
N TYR A 123 0.44 0.11 -11.34
CA TYR A 123 0.63 0.10 -9.89
C TYR A 123 1.54 -1.05 -9.44
N ALA A 124 1.34 -2.24 -9.99
CA ALA A 124 2.15 -3.40 -9.66
C ALA A 124 3.64 -3.20 -10.02
N LEU A 125 3.94 -2.60 -11.17
CA LEU A 125 5.32 -2.27 -11.58
C LEU A 125 5.98 -1.27 -10.63
N ALA A 126 5.25 -0.25 -10.19
CA ALA A 126 5.78 0.67 -9.18
C ALA A 126 6.11 -0.09 -7.87
N LYS A 127 5.19 -0.91 -7.37
CA LYS A 127 5.41 -1.71 -6.15
C LYS A 127 6.57 -2.71 -6.28
N ILE A 128 6.74 -3.34 -7.45
CA ILE A 128 7.90 -4.20 -7.74
C ILE A 128 9.21 -3.38 -7.67
N SER A 129 9.20 -2.17 -8.22
CA SER A 129 10.39 -1.31 -8.21
C SER A 129 10.81 -0.94 -6.79
N GLY A 130 9.87 -0.54 -5.92
CA GLY A 130 10.14 -0.24 -4.51
C GLY A 130 10.68 -1.44 -3.74
N LEU A 131 10.05 -2.63 -3.92
CA LEU A 131 10.51 -3.88 -3.33
C LEU A 131 11.95 -4.21 -3.77
N LYS A 132 12.20 -4.16 -5.09
CA LYS A 132 13.53 -4.47 -5.64
C LYS A 132 14.57 -3.46 -5.20
N TYR A 133 14.20 -2.19 -5.03
CA TYR A 133 15.13 -1.19 -4.53
C TYR A 133 15.54 -1.47 -3.09
N CYS A 134 14.60 -1.86 -2.21
CA CYS A 134 14.93 -2.32 -0.86
C CYS A 134 15.87 -3.53 -0.88
N GLU A 135 15.58 -4.54 -1.72
CA GLU A 135 16.44 -5.73 -1.88
C GLU A 135 17.87 -5.34 -2.33
N PHE A 136 18.01 -4.44 -3.30
CA PHE A 136 19.31 -4.04 -3.82
C PHE A 136 20.10 -3.21 -2.82
N LEU A 137 19.46 -2.34 -2.04
CA LEU A 137 20.10 -1.63 -0.93
C LEU A 137 20.62 -2.60 0.14
N ASN A 138 19.85 -3.62 0.50
CA ASN A 138 20.29 -4.65 1.42
C ASN A 138 21.51 -5.38 0.91
N ARG A 139 21.51 -5.78 -0.38
CA ARG A 139 22.63 -6.52 -0.98
C ARG A 139 23.88 -5.67 -1.17
N GLN A 140 23.72 -4.42 -1.52
CA GLN A 140 24.84 -3.52 -1.86
C GLN A 140 25.44 -2.82 -0.64
N TYR A 141 24.59 -2.43 0.31
CA TYR A 141 24.99 -1.57 1.44
C TYR A 141 24.73 -2.19 2.81
N GLY A 142 24.15 -3.39 2.88
CA GLY A 142 23.90 -4.08 4.15
C GLY A 142 22.79 -3.45 5.00
N THR A 143 21.80 -2.79 4.37
CA THR A 143 20.63 -2.26 5.08
C THR A 143 19.72 -3.37 5.57
N ASP A 144 18.82 -3.09 6.53
CA ASP A 144 17.76 -4.01 7.00
C ASP A 144 16.39 -3.49 6.53
N TYR A 145 16.15 -3.51 5.23
CA TYR A 145 14.90 -3.05 4.61
C TYR A 145 14.07 -4.25 4.20
N ILE A 146 12.85 -4.33 4.73
CA ILE A 146 11.94 -5.44 4.46
C ILE A 146 10.73 -4.98 3.67
N SER A 147 10.16 -5.89 2.88
CA SER A 147 8.95 -5.65 2.11
C SER A 147 7.89 -6.68 2.48
N VAL A 148 6.66 -6.21 2.70
CA VAL A 148 5.52 -7.07 3.00
C VAL A 148 4.45 -6.91 1.92
N MET A 149 3.78 -8.00 1.56
CA MET A 149 2.77 -8.02 0.50
C MET A 149 1.40 -8.32 1.10
N PRO A 150 0.71 -7.30 1.64
CA PRO A 150 -0.64 -7.49 2.17
C PRO A 150 -1.63 -7.90 1.08
N THR A 151 -2.65 -8.66 1.47
CA THR A 151 -3.80 -8.98 0.63
C THR A 151 -4.80 -7.81 0.60
N ASN A 152 -6.08 -8.04 0.31
CA ASN A 152 -7.07 -6.97 0.32
C ASN A 152 -7.36 -6.54 1.76
N LEU A 153 -6.94 -5.35 2.12
CA LEU A 153 -7.12 -4.80 3.44
C LEU A 153 -8.48 -4.13 3.59
N TYR A 154 -9.03 -4.20 4.79
CA TYR A 154 -10.26 -3.50 5.18
C TYR A 154 -10.20 -3.08 6.65
N GLY A 155 -10.98 -2.06 7.02
CA GLY A 155 -11.09 -1.62 8.40
C GLY A 155 -11.37 -0.13 8.58
N PRO A 156 -11.16 0.41 9.79
CA PRO A 156 -11.35 1.84 10.07
C PRO A 156 -10.54 2.76 9.16
N ASN A 157 -11.16 3.85 8.74
CA ASN A 157 -10.59 4.83 7.82
C ASN A 157 -10.35 4.31 6.39
N ASP A 158 -11.11 3.29 5.96
CA ASP A 158 -11.08 2.85 4.57
C ASP A 158 -11.78 3.85 3.63
N ASN A 159 -11.55 3.70 2.33
CA ASN A 159 -12.15 4.54 1.30
C ASN A 159 -13.50 3.98 0.86
N TYR A 160 -14.58 4.73 1.10
CA TYR A 160 -15.95 4.37 0.70
C TYR A 160 -16.43 5.12 -0.54
N HIS A 161 -15.54 5.56 -1.44
CA HIS A 161 -15.93 6.23 -2.68
C HIS A 161 -16.83 5.32 -3.54
N PRO A 162 -17.91 5.84 -4.16
CA PRO A 162 -18.91 5.01 -4.86
C PRO A 162 -18.35 4.12 -5.97
N THR A 163 -17.32 4.57 -6.68
CA THR A 163 -16.74 3.90 -7.87
C THR A 163 -15.27 3.55 -7.73
N HIS A 164 -14.50 4.26 -6.88
CA HIS A 164 -13.04 4.12 -6.78
C HIS A 164 -12.56 3.36 -5.55
N SER A 165 -13.48 2.90 -4.69
CA SER A 165 -13.16 2.07 -3.53
C SER A 165 -12.91 0.62 -3.90
N HIS A 166 -12.24 -0.11 -3.00
CA HIS A 166 -12.11 -1.56 -3.11
C HIS A 166 -13.45 -2.26 -2.88
N VAL A 167 -13.52 -3.56 -3.22
CA VAL A 167 -14.78 -4.32 -3.27
C VAL A 167 -15.52 -4.34 -1.93
N LEU A 168 -14.84 -4.58 -0.81
CA LEU A 168 -15.51 -4.70 0.49
C LEU A 168 -16.14 -3.38 0.96
N PRO A 169 -15.43 -2.25 1.02
CA PRO A 169 -16.05 -0.97 1.38
C PRO A 169 -17.10 -0.52 0.36
N ALA A 170 -16.94 -0.82 -0.94
CA ALA A 170 -17.96 -0.53 -1.95
C ALA A 170 -19.28 -1.29 -1.67
N LEU A 171 -19.20 -2.57 -1.32
CA LEU A 171 -20.38 -3.38 -1.00
C LEU A 171 -21.03 -2.92 0.31
N ILE A 172 -20.25 -2.66 1.36
CA ILE A 172 -20.77 -2.13 2.64
C ILE A 172 -21.57 -0.86 2.39
N ARG A 173 -21.01 0.09 1.63
CA ARG A 173 -21.69 1.34 1.28
C ARG A 173 -22.99 1.09 0.51
N ARG A 174 -22.94 0.29 -0.56
CA ARG A 174 -24.12 0.03 -1.42
C ARG A 174 -25.24 -0.64 -0.65
N PHE A 175 -24.96 -1.65 0.17
CA PHE A 175 -25.96 -2.30 1.00
C PHE A 175 -26.54 -1.37 2.07
N HIS A 176 -25.71 -0.53 2.67
CA HIS A 176 -26.17 0.47 3.62
C HIS A 176 -27.10 1.51 2.97
N GLU A 177 -26.69 2.09 1.83
CA GLU A 177 -27.52 3.06 1.08
C GLU A 177 -28.84 2.45 0.60
N ALA A 178 -28.83 1.21 0.12
CA ALA A 178 -30.04 0.49 -0.28
C ALA A 178 -30.99 0.28 0.90
N LYS A 179 -30.47 -0.11 2.06
CA LYS A 179 -31.27 -0.27 3.29
C LYS A 179 -31.91 1.06 3.71
N VAL A 180 -31.14 2.15 3.70
CA VAL A 180 -31.61 3.48 4.12
C VAL A 180 -32.66 4.02 3.15
N SER A 181 -32.48 3.83 1.84
CA SER A 181 -33.42 4.29 0.80
C SER A 181 -34.64 3.37 0.61
N GLY A 182 -34.66 2.20 1.23
CA GLY A 182 -35.71 1.20 1.03
C GLY A 182 -35.66 0.54 -0.35
N ALA A 183 -34.51 0.54 -1.03
CA ALA A 183 -34.32 -0.12 -2.31
C ALA A 183 -34.57 -1.64 -2.18
N LYS A 184 -35.26 -2.22 -3.18
CA LYS A 184 -35.55 -3.65 -3.19
C LYS A 184 -34.38 -4.50 -3.66
N GLU A 185 -33.44 -3.91 -4.39
CA GLU A 185 -32.32 -4.60 -5.03
C GLU A 185 -31.04 -3.80 -4.89
N VAL A 186 -29.91 -4.52 -4.86
CA VAL A 186 -28.55 -3.94 -4.90
C VAL A 186 -27.81 -4.54 -6.08
N VAL A 187 -27.32 -3.67 -6.98
CA VAL A 187 -26.52 -4.11 -8.11
C VAL A 187 -25.09 -4.42 -7.64
N CYS A 188 -24.69 -5.68 -7.74
CA CYS A 188 -23.30 -6.13 -7.55
C CYS A 188 -22.65 -6.35 -8.91
N TRP A 189 -21.42 -5.84 -9.06
CA TRP A 189 -20.69 -5.99 -10.33
C TRP A 189 -20.03 -7.36 -10.40
N GLY A 190 -20.02 -7.92 -11.62
CA GLY A 190 -19.39 -9.21 -11.90
C GLY A 190 -20.32 -10.40 -11.66
N THR A 191 -19.74 -11.60 -11.70
CA THR A 191 -20.46 -12.87 -11.65
C THR A 191 -20.61 -13.43 -10.23
N GLY A 192 -19.88 -12.88 -9.24
CA GLY A 192 -19.81 -13.42 -7.89
C GLY A 192 -18.89 -14.64 -7.73
N THR A 193 -18.24 -15.09 -8.80
CA THR A 193 -17.36 -16.28 -8.76
C THR A 193 -15.93 -16.01 -8.28
N PRO A 194 -15.31 -14.81 -8.44
CA PRO A 194 -13.95 -14.58 -7.99
C PRO A 194 -13.81 -14.69 -6.47
N LEU A 195 -12.86 -15.50 -6.03
CA LEU A 195 -12.46 -15.58 -4.62
C LEU A 195 -11.44 -14.49 -4.32
N ARG A 196 -11.50 -13.95 -3.10
CA ARG A 196 -10.57 -12.93 -2.60
C ARG A 196 -10.21 -13.23 -1.15
N GLU A 197 -8.95 -12.97 -0.83
CA GLU A 197 -8.46 -13.00 0.54
C GLU A 197 -8.56 -11.60 1.13
N PHE A 198 -9.05 -11.51 2.37
CA PHE A 198 -9.18 -10.25 3.10
C PHE A 198 -8.43 -10.34 4.42
N LEU A 199 -7.76 -9.24 4.78
CA LEU A 199 -7.04 -9.09 6.05
C LEU A 199 -7.50 -7.83 6.75
N TYR A 200 -7.87 -7.96 8.02
CA TYR A 200 -8.24 -6.81 8.83
C TYR A 200 -7.01 -5.91 9.09
N VAL A 201 -7.18 -4.61 8.98
CA VAL A 201 -6.04 -3.68 8.97
C VAL A 201 -5.30 -3.61 10.30
N ASP A 202 -5.98 -3.81 11.43
CA ASP A 202 -5.30 -3.82 12.72
C ASP A 202 -4.50 -5.12 12.94
N ASP A 203 -4.95 -6.26 12.39
CA ASP A 203 -4.17 -7.51 12.40
C ASP A 203 -2.88 -7.37 11.56
N LEU A 204 -2.99 -6.70 10.40
CA LEU A 204 -1.78 -6.33 9.63
C LEU A 204 -0.86 -5.43 10.46
N ALA A 205 -1.41 -4.42 11.12
CA ALA A 205 -0.62 -3.47 11.89
C ALA A 205 0.11 -4.15 13.06
N ASP A 206 -0.55 -5.08 13.75
CA ASP A 206 0.07 -5.87 14.82
C ASP A 206 1.20 -6.78 14.29
N ALA A 207 1.04 -7.32 13.07
CA ALA A 207 2.09 -8.11 12.43
C ALA A 207 3.29 -7.25 11.94
N CYS A 208 3.08 -5.95 11.69
CA CYS A 208 4.11 -5.02 11.24
C CYS A 208 4.98 -4.47 12.39
N VAL A 209 4.46 -4.42 13.61
CA VAL A 209 5.11 -3.85 14.80
C VAL A 209 5.73 -4.93 15.67
#